data_59cc598b4a8bb8044caa30fd02d753a0
#
_entry.id   59cc598b4a8bb8044caa30fd02d753a0
#
_cell.length_a   1.000
_cell.length_b   1.000
_cell.length_c   1.000
_cell.angle_alpha   90.00
_cell.angle_beta   90.00
_cell.angle_gamma   90.00
#
_symmetry.space_group_name_H-M   'P 1'
#
loop_
_entity.id
_entity.type
_entity.pdbx_description
1 polymer ?
#
loop_
_entity_poly.entity_id
_entity_poly.type
_entity_poly.pdbx_seq_one_letter_code
_entity_poly.pdbx_strand_id
1 'polypeptide(L)'
;DLLPQIKSLKTFDADKATQGLQLLLWGLFLKVVLADRLGLYVDSIYDNYTYQTGFSLFVASLCYSLQIYGDFAGYSLMAIGVAKVLGFDLINNFNRPYFATSITDFWHRWHISLSIWLRDYVYIPLGGSRCSKLRTYWNIFATFLVSGIWHGANWTFIIWGIIHGVAQIAEKALRLQKYEGGGKIGRAHV
;
A
#
# COMPACT_ATOMS: atom_id res chain seq x y z
N ASP A 1 -16.91 5.77 -3.49
CA ASP A 1 -18.06 4.97 -3.01
C ASP A 1 -18.60 4.06 -4.11
N LEU A 2 -18.56 2.74 -3.87
CA LEU A 2 -18.99 1.72 -4.83
C LEU A 2 -20.54 1.58 -4.85
N LEU A 3 -21.19 1.71 -3.70
CA LEU A 3 -22.65 1.52 -3.56
C LEU A 3 -23.51 2.36 -4.50
N PRO A 4 -23.28 3.67 -4.67
CA PRO A 4 -24.02 4.47 -5.65
C PRO A 4 -23.78 4.00 -7.10
N GLN A 5 -22.57 3.53 -7.39
CA GLN A 5 -22.22 3.03 -8.72
C GLN A 5 -22.95 1.71 -9.05
N ILE A 6 -23.14 0.82 -8.06
CA ILE A 6 -23.87 -0.44 -8.23
C ILE A 6 -25.36 -0.18 -8.50
N LYS A 7 -25.94 0.85 -7.87
CA LYS A 7 -27.36 1.20 -8.04
C LYS A 7 -27.67 1.94 -9.35
N SER A 8 -26.65 2.45 -10.05
CA SER A 8 -26.83 3.15 -11.32
C SER A 8 -26.83 2.19 -12.49
N LEU A 9 -27.71 2.42 -13.47
CA LEU A 9 -27.66 1.71 -14.75
C LEU A 9 -26.33 2.01 -15.45
N LYS A 10 -25.68 0.97 -15.96
CA LYS A 10 -24.42 1.09 -16.70
C LYS A 10 -24.70 0.97 -18.19
N THR A 11 -24.20 1.91 -18.96
CA THR A 11 -24.13 1.82 -20.42
C THR A 11 -22.71 1.49 -20.82
N PHE A 12 -22.54 0.72 -21.87
CA PHE A 12 -21.21 0.40 -22.39
C PHE A 12 -20.55 1.67 -22.93
N ASP A 13 -19.31 1.89 -22.49
CA ASP A 13 -18.44 3.00 -22.88
C ASP A 13 -17.14 2.43 -23.45
N ALA A 14 -16.96 2.59 -24.78
CA ALA A 14 -15.81 2.04 -25.47
C ALA A 14 -14.46 2.64 -25.04
N ASP A 15 -14.44 3.93 -24.69
CA ASP A 15 -13.24 4.62 -24.23
C ASP A 15 -12.83 4.12 -22.84
N LYS A 16 -13.79 3.98 -21.93
CA LYS A 16 -13.56 3.37 -20.61
C LYS A 16 -13.11 1.93 -20.73
N ALA A 17 -13.72 1.15 -21.62
CA ALA A 17 -13.34 -0.23 -21.85
C ALA A 17 -11.90 -0.35 -22.38
N THR A 18 -11.54 0.50 -23.34
CA THR A 18 -10.16 0.56 -23.88
C THR A 18 -9.14 0.91 -22.79
N GLN A 19 -9.41 1.94 -21.99
CA GLN A 19 -8.55 2.30 -20.85
C GLN A 19 -8.48 1.17 -19.81
N GLY A 20 -9.60 0.48 -19.56
CA GLY A 20 -9.65 -0.67 -18.66
C GLY A 20 -8.77 -1.82 -19.13
N LEU A 21 -8.83 -2.15 -20.42
CA LEU A 21 -7.98 -3.18 -21.03
C LEU A 21 -6.49 -2.80 -20.99
N GLN A 22 -6.14 -1.54 -21.23
CA GLN A 22 -4.75 -1.06 -21.08
C GLN A 22 -4.24 -1.23 -19.65
N LEU A 23 -5.03 -0.88 -18.64
CA LEU A 23 -4.67 -1.08 -17.23
C LEU A 23 -4.53 -2.57 -16.89
N LEU A 24 -5.42 -3.42 -17.40
CA LEU A 24 -5.36 -4.86 -17.22
C LEU A 24 -4.06 -5.44 -17.81
N LEU A 25 -3.72 -5.07 -19.03
CA LEU A 25 -2.49 -5.53 -19.68
C LEU A 25 -1.23 -5.04 -18.97
N TRP A 26 -1.23 -3.78 -18.52
CA TRP A 26 -0.12 -3.25 -17.75
C TRP A 26 0.02 -3.93 -16.39
N GLY A 27 -1.10 -4.18 -15.69
CA GLY A 27 -1.10 -4.93 -14.44
C GLY A 27 -0.59 -6.36 -14.63
N LEU A 28 -1.02 -7.03 -15.69
CA LEU A 28 -0.54 -8.37 -16.06
C LEU A 28 0.97 -8.39 -16.35
N PHE A 29 1.48 -7.37 -17.05
CA PHE A 29 2.91 -7.22 -17.30
C PHE A 29 3.69 -7.09 -15.99
N LEU A 30 3.25 -6.22 -15.07
CA LEU A 30 3.90 -6.04 -13.75
C LEU A 30 3.90 -7.35 -12.95
N LYS A 31 2.79 -8.10 -12.99
CA LYS A 31 2.67 -9.36 -12.25
C LYS A 31 3.57 -10.44 -12.86
N VAL A 32 3.36 -10.78 -14.14
CA VAL A 32 3.97 -11.96 -14.76
C VAL A 32 5.41 -11.73 -15.21
N VAL A 33 5.70 -10.53 -15.74
CA VAL A 33 7.03 -10.25 -16.30
C VAL A 33 7.98 -9.68 -15.26
N LEU A 34 7.50 -8.86 -14.34
CA LEU A 34 8.36 -8.26 -13.31
C LEU A 34 8.33 -9.07 -12.00
N ALA A 35 7.18 -9.16 -11.35
CA ALA A 35 7.10 -9.71 -10.00
C ALA A 35 7.44 -11.20 -9.94
N ASP A 36 6.83 -12.02 -10.79
CA ASP A 36 7.07 -13.46 -10.78
C ASP A 36 8.52 -13.82 -11.17
N ARG A 37 9.16 -13.03 -12.06
CA ARG A 37 10.57 -13.23 -12.40
C ARG A 37 11.51 -12.82 -11.27
N LEU A 38 11.25 -11.70 -10.62
CA LEU A 38 12.00 -11.30 -9.43
C LEU A 38 11.82 -12.31 -8.30
N GLY A 39 10.59 -12.89 -8.15
CA GLY A 39 10.31 -13.91 -7.15
C GLY A 39 11.23 -15.12 -7.27
N LEU A 40 11.41 -15.66 -8.47
CA LEU A 40 12.32 -16.79 -8.69
C LEU A 40 13.75 -16.51 -8.22
N TYR A 41 14.24 -15.31 -8.46
CA TYR A 41 15.57 -14.90 -7.98
C TYR A 41 15.61 -14.75 -6.46
N VAL A 42 14.63 -14.06 -5.89
CA VAL A 42 14.55 -13.80 -4.44
C VAL A 42 14.44 -15.11 -3.66
N ASP A 43 13.56 -16.02 -4.07
CA ASP A 43 13.38 -17.32 -3.43
C ASP A 43 14.67 -18.15 -3.50
N SER A 44 15.36 -18.16 -4.66
CA SER A 44 16.63 -18.89 -4.80
C SER A 44 17.72 -18.40 -3.85
N ILE A 45 17.73 -17.12 -3.49
CA ILE A 45 18.68 -16.53 -2.55
C ILE A 45 18.24 -16.78 -1.10
N TYR A 46 16.96 -16.57 -0.78
CA TYR A 46 16.50 -16.69 0.60
C TYR A 46 16.38 -18.13 1.08
N ASP A 47 16.02 -19.07 0.21
CA ASP A 47 15.98 -20.50 0.56
C ASP A 47 17.39 -21.05 0.88
N ASN A 48 18.41 -20.39 0.39
CA ASN A 48 19.81 -20.79 0.59
C ASN A 48 20.63 -19.69 1.35
N TYR A 49 19.98 -18.88 2.18
CA TYR A 49 20.58 -17.68 2.79
C TYR A 49 21.88 -17.95 3.56
N THR A 50 22.05 -19.13 4.16
CA THR A 50 23.25 -19.51 4.91
C THR A 50 24.50 -19.62 4.05
N TYR A 51 24.33 -19.86 2.73
CA TYR A 51 25.44 -19.97 1.77
C TYR A 51 25.64 -18.69 0.96
N GLN A 52 24.81 -17.65 1.18
CA GLN A 52 24.85 -16.41 0.42
C GLN A 52 25.80 -15.39 1.03
N THR A 53 26.34 -14.53 0.18
CA THR A 53 27.10 -13.36 0.64
C THR A 53 26.16 -12.27 1.13
N GLY A 54 26.65 -11.38 2.01
CA GLY A 54 25.86 -10.22 2.46
C GLY A 54 25.43 -9.32 1.29
N PHE A 55 26.27 -9.22 0.24
CA PHE A 55 25.90 -8.46 -0.96
C PHE A 55 24.73 -9.10 -1.73
N SER A 56 24.76 -10.44 -1.89
CA SER A 56 23.65 -11.16 -2.54
C SER A 56 22.33 -10.98 -1.77
N LEU A 57 22.37 -11.06 -0.44
CA LEU A 57 21.19 -10.83 0.42
C LEU A 57 20.68 -9.38 0.32
N PHE A 58 21.58 -8.41 0.24
CA PHE A 58 21.20 -7.00 0.04
C PHE A 58 20.50 -6.80 -1.31
N VAL A 59 21.06 -7.33 -2.41
CA VAL A 59 20.45 -7.26 -3.74
C VAL A 59 19.09 -7.97 -3.74
N ALA A 60 18.99 -9.15 -3.13
CA ALA A 60 17.73 -9.88 -3.01
C ALA A 60 16.68 -9.06 -2.24
N SER A 61 17.05 -8.32 -1.20
CA SER A 61 16.12 -7.44 -0.47
C SER A 61 15.58 -6.30 -1.33
N LEU A 62 16.42 -5.70 -2.19
CA LEU A 62 15.98 -4.69 -3.16
C LEU A 62 15.03 -5.31 -4.20
N CYS A 63 15.40 -6.48 -4.75
CA CYS A 63 14.55 -7.21 -5.68
C CYS A 63 13.21 -7.60 -5.04
N TYR A 64 13.21 -8.03 -3.78
CA TYR A 64 11.99 -8.33 -3.03
C TYR A 64 11.08 -7.12 -2.88
N SER A 65 11.64 -5.94 -2.62
CA SER A 65 10.87 -4.71 -2.57
C SER A 65 10.15 -4.42 -3.90
N LEU A 66 10.85 -4.60 -5.03
CA LEU A 66 10.26 -4.44 -6.36
C LEU A 66 9.26 -5.54 -6.69
N GLN A 67 9.51 -6.77 -6.25
CA GLN A 67 8.61 -7.92 -6.40
C GLN A 67 7.28 -7.65 -5.71
N ILE A 68 7.27 -7.28 -4.41
CA ILE A 68 6.05 -6.98 -3.66
C ILE A 68 5.26 -5.86 -4.33
N TYR A 69 5.96 -4.81 -4.77
CA TYR A 69 5.30 -3.72 -5.48
C TYR A 69 4.69 -4.16 -6.80
N GLY A 70 5.46 -4.85 -7.64
CA GLY A 70 5.00 -5.33 -8.95
C GLY A 70 3.84 -6.31 -8.84
N ASP A 71 3.89 -7.20 -7.86
CA ASP A 71 2.83 -8.18 -7.58
C ASP A 71 1.53 -7.48 -7.18
N PHE A 72 1.57 -6.66 -6.16
CA PHE A 72 0.37 -6.05 -5.62
C PHE A 72 -0.13 -4.85 -6.45
N ALA A 73 0.73 -4.03 -7.01
CA ALA A 73 0.34 -2.97 -7.93
C ALA A 73 -0.23 -3.56 -9.22
N GLY A 74 0.37 -4.63 -9.73
CA GLY A 74 -0.14 -5.36 -10.89
C GLY A 74 -1.54 -5.91 -10.65
N TYR A 75 -1.75 -6.63 -9.53
CA TYR A 75 -3.07 -7.11 -9.11
C TYR A 75 -4.10 -5.97 -8.99
N SER A 76 -3.71 -4.87 -8.36
CA SER A 76 -4.60 -3.72 -8.18
C SER A 76 -4.99 -3.07 -9.50
N LEU A 77 -4.04 -2.92 -10.43
CA LEU A 77 -4.30 -2.39 -11.77
C LEU A 77 -5.21 -3.31 -12.60
N MET A 78 -5.01 -4.64 -12.50
CA MET A 78 -5.90 -5.60 -13.15
C MET A 78 -7.34 -5.46 -12.62
N ALA A 79 -7.52 -5.36 -11.30
CA ALA A 79 -8.82 -5.19 -10.68
C ALA A 79 -9.51 -3.88 -11.12
N ILE A 80 -8.75 -2.76 -11.14
CA ILE A 80 -9.22 -1.46 -11.62
C ILE A 80 -9.57 -1.55 -13.11
N GLY A 81 -8.75 -2.23 -13.92
CA GLY A 81 -8.97 -2.40 -15.34
C GLY A 81 -10.27 -3.14 -15.63
N VAL A 82 -10.50 -4.29 -14.98
CA VAL A 82 -11.75 -5.05 -15.10
C VAL A 82 -12.94 -4.23 -14.66
N ALA A 83 -12.86 -3.57 -13.49
CA ALA A 83 -13.92 -2.73 -13.00
C ALA A 83 -14.28 -1.61 -14.00
N LYS A 84 -13.28 -1.00 -14.63
CA LYS A 84 -13.45 0.07 -15.62
C LYS A 84 -14.16 -0.42 -16.89
N VAL A 85 -13.82 -1.63 -17.37
CA VAL A 85 -14.53 -2.29 -18.48
C VAL A 85 -16.01 -2.49 -18.15
N LEU A 86 -16.33 -2.81 -16.89
CA LEU A 86 -17.68 -2.99 -16.39
C LEU A 86 -18.39 -1.67 -16.04
N GLY A 87 -17.74 -0.52 -16.25
CA GLY A 87 -18.29 0.80 -15.97
C GLY A 87 -18.21 1.25 -14.51
N PHE A 88 -17.33 0.61 -13.70
CA PHE A 88 -17.08 0.99 -12.31
C PHE A 88 -15.74 1.70 -12.17
N ASP A 89 -15.71 2.75 -11.35
CA ASP A 89 -14.50 3.47 -11.01
C ASP A 89 -14.04 3.06 -9.59
N LEU A 90 -12.87 2.42 -9.51
CA LEU A 90 -12.21 2.06 -8.25
C LEU A 90 -11.06 3.03 -7.96
N ILE A 91 -10.70 3.14 -6.68
CA ILE A 91 -9.58 3.97 -6.25
C ILE A 91 -8.24 3.30 -6.57
N ASN A 92 -7.23 4.10 -6.90
CA ASN A 92 -5.87 3.62 -7.05
C ASN A 92 -5.27 3.27 -5.68
N ASN A 93 -4.64 2.10 -5.58
CA ASN A 93 -3.97 1.66 -4.36
C ASN A 93 -2.52 2.14 -4.25
N PHE A 94 -1.93 2.58 -5.33
CA PHE A 94 -0.52 2.98 -5.38
C PHE A 94 -0.33 4.30 -6.11
N ASN A 95 0.53 5.16 -5.55
CA ASN A 95 0.93 6.42 -6.16
C ASN A 95 2.44 6.64 -6.00
N ARG A 96 3.26 5.91 -6.78
CA ARG A 96 4.73 6.01 -6.78
C ARG A 96 5.33 5.95 -5.37
N PRO A 97 5.09 4.88 -4.58
CA PRO A 97 5.43 4.86 -3.16
C PRO A 97 6.93 4.96 -2.88
N TYR A 98 7.79 4.45 -3.77
CA TYR A 98 9.24 4.52 -3.61
C TYR A 98 9.85 5.90 -3.90
N PHE A 99 9.05 6.86 -4.33
CA PHE A 99 9.43 8.28 -4.42
C PHE A 99 8.96 9.09 -3.21
N ALA A 100 8.51 8.42 -2.17
CA ALA A 100 8.12 9.08 -0.93
C ALA A 100 9.33 9.70 -0.24
N THR A 101 9.14 10.89 0.30
CA THR A 101 10.20 11.67 0.99
C THR A 101 10.13 11.51 2.51
N SER A 102 9.12 10.80 3.02
CA SER A 102 8.92 10.51 4.44
C SER A 102 8.14 9.19 4.61
N ILE A 103 8.16 8.62 5.81
CA ILE A 103 7.41 7.41 6.14
C ILE A 103 5.90 7.70 6.06
N THR A 104 5.49 8.86 6.51
CA THR A 104 4.09 9.32 6.37
C THR A 104 3.69 9.41 4.91
N ASP A 105 4.51 10.03 4.05
CA ASP A 105 4.25 10.14 2.62
C ASP A 105 4.22 8.76 1.93
N PHE A 106 5.08 7.82 2.36
CA PHE A 106 5.06 6.44 1.87
C PHE A 106 3.69 5.78 2.11
N TRP A 107 3.13 5.86 3.31
CA TRP A 107 1.85 5.25 3.64
C TRP A 107 0.65 5.96 2.99
N HIS A 108 0.78 7.20 2.57
CA HIS A 108 -0.19 7.88 1.72
C HIS A 108 -0.16 7.41 0.26
N ARG A 109 0.91 6.72 -0.15
CA ARG A 109 1.14 6.26 -1.52
C ARG A 109 1.08 4.74 -1.67
N TRP A 110 1.16 3.99 -0.58
CA TRP A 110 1.14 2.52 -0.53
C TRP A 110 -0.16 2.01 0.05
N HIS A 111 -0.82 1.07 -0.66
CA HIS A 111 -2.06 0.40 -0.23
C HIS A 111 -3.10 1.41 0.30
N ILE A 112 -3.42 2.41 -0.51
CA ILE A 112 -4.21 3.59 -0.13
C ILE A 112 -5.58 3.19 0.44
N SER A 113 -6.25 2.18 -0.15
CA SER A 113 -7.55 1.72 0.34
C SER A 113 -7.50 1.17 1.76
N LEU A 114 -6.47 0.36 2.09
CA LEU A 114 -6.27 -0.16 3.44
C LEU A 114 -5.90 0.97 4.41
N SER A 115 -5.03 1.89 4.00
CA SER A 115 -4.64 3.04 4.82
C SER A 115 -5.85 3.91 5.18
N ILE A 116 -6.76 4.15 4.23
CA ILE A 116 -8.03 4.85 4.46
C ILE A 116 -8.90 4.05 5.43
N TRP A 117 -9.05 2.74 5.22
CA TRP A 117 -9.85 1.88 6.07
C TRP A 117 -9.32 1.86 7.52
N LEU A 118 -8.02 1.65 7.71
CA LEU A 118 -7.40 1.67 9.04
C LEU A 118 -7.55 3.05 9.73
N ARG A 119 -7.43 4.14 8.96
CA ARG A 119 -7.69 5.49 9.48
C ARG A 119 -9.13 5.61 9.98
N ASP A 120 -10.10 5.23 9.17
CA ASP A 120 -11.51 5.49 9.44
C ASP A 120 -12.08 4.55 10.52
N TYR A 121 -11.63 3.30 10.57
CA TYR A 121 -12.18 2.27 11.45
C TYR A 121 -11.31 1.93 12.67
N VAL A 122 -10.04 2.35 12.69
CA VAL A 122 -9.14 2.10 13.82
C VAL A 122 -8.65 3.42 14.42
N TYR A 123 -7.95 4.24 13.63
CA TYR A 123 -7.29 5.44 14.13
C TYR A 123 -8.27 6.50 14.65
N ILE A 124 -9.28 6.86 13.86
CA ILE A 124 -10.29 7.87 14.25
C ILE A 124 -11.12 7.42 15.46
N PRO A 125 -11.65 6.19 15.54
CA PRO A 125 -12.38 5.72 16.72
C PRO A 125 -11.54 5.70 18.00
N LEU A 126 -10.22 5.50 17.91
CA LEU A 126 -9.31 5.60 19.08
C LEU A 126 -9.07 7.04 19.54
N GLY A 127 -9.58 8.04 18.82
CA GLY A 127 -9.45 9.47 19.11
C GLY A 127 -8.61 10.24 18.09
N GLY A 128 -7.97 9.56 17.14
CA GLY A 128 -7.17 10.18 16.08
C GLY A 128 -6.07 11.07 16.62
N SER A 129 -5.91 12.26 16.03
CA SER A 129 -4.98 13.30 16.45
C SER A 129 -5.61 14.39 17.32
N ARG A 130 -6.93 14.27 17.63
CA ARG A 130 -7.66 15.27 18.44
C ARG A 130 -7.59 15.01 19.95
N CYS A 131 -6.51 14.43 20.41
CA CYS A 131 -6.25 14.08 21.80
C CYS A 131 -4.85 14.53 22.24
N SER A 132 -4.41 14.18 23.44
CA SER A 132 -3.06 14.47 23.90
C SER A 132 -1.99 13.83 22.99
N LYS A 133 -0.79 14.40 22.97
CA LYS A 133 0.32 13.86 22.14
C LYS A 133 0.60 12.39 22.43
N LEU A 134 0.63 12.00 23.71
CA LEU A 134 0.88 10.62 24.11
C LEU A 134 -0.23 9.68 23.61
N ARG A 135 -1.48 10.09 23.71
CA ARG A 135 -2.62 9.32 23.19
C ARG A 135 -2.56 9.21 21.67
N THR A 136 -2.19 10.28 20.97
CA THR A 136 -2.00 10.25 19.50
C THR A 136 -0.92 9.23 19.11
N TYR A 137 0.21 9.18 19.82
CA TYR A 137 1.27 8.20 19.56
C TYR A 137 0.77 6.76 19.78
N TRP A 138 0.03 6.54 20.86
CA TRP A 138 -0.60 5.25 21.10
C TRP A 138 -1.59 4.86 19.99
N ASN A 139 -2.40 5.80 19.51
CA ASN A 139 -3.35 5.55 18.42
C ASN A 139 -2.63 5.14 17.11
N ILE A 140 -1.52 5.81 16.79
CA ILE A 140 -0.67 5.45 15.65
C ILE A 140 -0.12 4.03 15.85
N PHE A 141 0.49 3.75 17.00
CA PHE A 141 1.06 2.44 17.32
C PHE A 141 0.02 1.33 17.19
N ALA A 142 -1.14 1.50 17.81
CA ALA A 142 -2.24 0.53 17.78
C ALA A 142 -2.73 0.29 16.34
N THR A 143 -2.81 1.34 15.52
CA THR A 143 -3.23 1.22 14.11
C THR A 143 -2.27 0.37 13.31
N PHE A 144 -0.95 0.58 13.45
CA PHE A 144 0.05 -0.23 12.77
C PHE A 144 0.14 -1.65 13.32
N LEU A 145 -0.08 -1.85 14.62
CA LEU A 145 -0.16 -3.18 15.21
C LEU A 145 -1.35 -3.96 14.64
N VAL A 146 -2.53 -3.33 14.55
CA VAL A 146 -3.71 -3.92 13.90
C VAL A 146 -3.42 -4.25 12.44
N SER A 147 -2.73 -3.36 11.72
CA SER A 147 -2.30 -3.61 10.33
C SER A 147 -1.40 -4.84 10.23
N GLY A 148 -0.44 -4.99 11.15
CA GLY A 148 0.43 -6.16 11.19
C GLY A 148 -0.34 -7.45 11.44
N ILE A 149 -1.23 -7.48 12.42
CA ILE A 149 -2.08 -8.64 12.74
C ILE A 149 -3.00 -9.00 11.55
N TRP A 150 -3.51 -7.99 10.85
CA TRP A 150 -4.36 -8.18 9.67
C TRP A 150 -3.61 -8.88 8.52
N HIS A 151 -2.31 -8.64 8.37
CA HIS A 151 -1.48 -9.31 7.35
C HIS A 151 -1.27 -10.81 7.61
N GLY A 152 -1.42 -11.26 8.85
CA GLY A 152 -1.34 -12.67 9.21
C GLY A 152 -0.91 -12.89 10.66
N ALA A 153 -1.29 -14.05 11.21
CA ALA A 153 -1.00 -14.45 12.59
C ALA A 153 0.46 -14.99 12.72
N ASN A 154 1.44 -14.27 12.20
CA ASN A 154 2.86 -14.59 12.30
C ASN A 154 3.61 -13.45 13.00
N TRP A 155 4.58 -13.81 13.84
CA TRP A 155 5.42 -12.85 14.56
C TRP A 155 6.14 -11.86 13.66
N THR A 156 6.49 -12.25 12.44
CA THR A 156 7.12 -11.36 11.43
C THR A 156 6.23 -10.17 11.10
N PHE A 157 4.92 -10.36 10.96
CA PHE A 157 3.98 -9.26 10.67
C PHE A 157 3.72 -8.39 11.90
N ILE A 158 3.72 -8.99 13.10
CA ILE A 158 3.59 -8.22 14.36
C ILE A 158 4.80 -7.30 14.53
N ILE A 159 6.02 -7.84 14.35
CA ILE A 159 7.27 -7.06 14.43
C ILE A 159 7.29 -5.98 13.34
N TRP A 160 6.87 -6.30 12.13
CA TRP A 160 6.73 -5.34 11.03
C TRP A 160 5.79 -4.19 11.42
N GLY A 161 4.61 -4.47 11.97
CA GLY A 161 3.68 -3.45 12.44
C GLY A 161 4.27 -2.57 13.56
N ILE A 162 4.99 -3.16 14.52
CA ILE A 162 5.68 -2.45 15.59
C ILE A 162 6.74 -1.49 15.00
N ILE A 163 7.59 -1.97 14.09
CA ILE A 163 8.65 -1.16 13.46
C ILE A 163 8.04 0.06 12.75
N HIS A 164 7.01 -0.16 11.94
CA HIS A 164 6.35 0.93 11.21
C HIS A 164 5.62 1.90 12.14
N GLY A 165 4.95 1.40 13.18
CA GLY A 165 4.31 2.23 14.19
C GLY A 165 5.32 3.12 14.94
N VAL A 166 6.44 2.56 15.38
CA VAL A 166 7.51 3.31 16.05
C VAL A 166 8.14 4.34 15.11
N ALA A 167 8.40 3.96 13.86
CA ALA A 167 8.97 4.87 12.86
C ALA A 167 8.05 6.06 12.56
N GLN A 168 6.74 5.83 12.44
CA GLN A 168 5.74 6.90 12.28
C GLN A 168 5.69 7.84 13.49
N ILE A 169 5.75 7.29 14.69
CA ILE A 169 5.78 8.09 15.93
C ILE A 169 7.06 8.94 15.98
N ALA A 170 8.21 8.35 15.67
CA ALA A 170 9.49 9.06 15.66
C ALA A 170 9.47 10.22 14.64
N GLU A 171 8.99 9.99 13.43
CA GLU A 171 8.85 11.02 12.41
C GLU A 171 7.92 12.15 12.86
N LYS A 172 6.78 11.81 13.47
CA LYS A 172 5.84 12.79 14.01
C LYS A 172 6.42 13.56 15.21
N ALA A 173 7.12 12.90 16.11
CA ALA A 173 7.76 13.52 17.28
C ALA A 173 8.86 14.51 16.87
N LEU A 174 9.64 14.15 15.86
CA LEU A 174 10.73 14.97 15.29
C LEU A 174 10.21 16.04 14.30
N ARG A 175 8.91 16.08 14.01
CA ARG A 175 8.28 17.01 13.04
C ARG A 175 8.86 16.91 11.63
N LEU A 176 9.30 15.71 11.25
CA LEU A 176 9.89 15.44 9.93
C LEU A 176 8.84 15.05 8.88
N GLN A 177 7.57 15.04 9.24
CA GLN A 177 6.48 14.69 8.34
C GLN A 177 6.42 15.68 7.17
N LYS A 178 6.84 15.23 5.99
CA LYS A 178 6.67 15.93 4.73
C LYS A 178 5.69 15.14 3.88
N TYR A 179 4.64 15.80 3.43
CA TYR A 179 3.69 15.24 2.47
C TYR A 179 3.61 16.20 1.28
N GLU A 180 4.17 15.80 0.16
CA GLU A 180 4.11 16.53 -1.12
C GLU A 180 2.97 16.00 -2.00
N GLY A 181 1.81 15.75 -1.44
CA GLY A 181 0.62 15.31 -2.15
C GLY A 181 -0.26 16.47 -2.60
N GLY A 182 0.06 17.08 -3.73
CA GLY A 182 -0.84 18.00 -4.43
C GLY A 182 -1.99 17.23 -5.07
N GLY A 183 -3.17 17.26 -4.48
CA GLY A 183 -4.40 16.73 -5.07
C GLY A 183 -5.47 16.63 -4.00
N LYS A 184 -6.64 17.19 -4.26
CA LYS A 184 -7.82 17.29 -3.39
C LYS A 184 -8.37 15.96 -2.88
N ILE A 185 -7.57 15.17 -2.21
CA ILE A 185 -8.06 14.08 -1.36
C ILE A 185 -8.04 14.65 0.05
N GLY A 186 -9.21 15.17 0.44
CA GLY A 186 -9.61 15.62 1.75
C GLY A 186 -8.52 16.14 2.67
N ARG A 187 -8.54 17.43 2.98
CA ARG A 187 -7.99 17.98 4.22
C ARG A 187 -8.71 17.35 5.40
N ALA A 188 -8.46 16.08 5.65
CA ALA A 188 -8.73 15.44 6.91
C ALA A 188 -7.39 15.44 7.65
N HIS A 189 -7.26 16.35 8.58
CA HIS A 189 -6.12 16.50 9.46
C HIS A 189 -5.77 15.15 10.11
N VAL A 190 -4.65 14.56 9.73
CA VAL A 190 -3.96 13.53 10.50
C VAL A 190 -3.10 14.22 11.55
#